data_010688960ff20c385ba6aa193b88c04d
#
_entry.id   010688960ff20c385ba6aa193b88c04d
#
_cell.length_a   1.000
_cell.length_b   1.000
_cell.length_c   1.000
_cell.angle_alpha   90.00
_cell.angle_beta   90.00
_cell.angle_gamma   90.00
#
_symmetry.space_group_name_H-M   'P 1'
#
loop_
_entity.id
_entity.type
_entity.pdbx_description
1 polymer ?
#
loop_
_entity_poly.entity_id
_entity_poly.type
_entity_poly.pdbx_seq_one_letter_code
_entity_poly.pdbx_strand_id
1 'polypeptide(L)'
;MGSKKIRPVTPGMRGQVATDFKDITKKKPEKSLLESKKSSGGRNNKGRITSRHRGGGHKQKYRVIDFKRIKDGIPARVAGIEYDPNRNARIALLHYVDGEKSYIIAPDGISVDTRVESGPKADIKDGNCLPLRNIPAGTFVHAVELRPGGGAKMARSAGSSVQLMSKEGETALLRLPSGEMRTVPMDCRATVGIVGNAEAELTKLGKAGRSRWKGVRPQTRGVAMNPVDHPLGGGEGKSSGGRVPVSPWGKPEKKTRKKKKYSNKSIVRRRSQKGRN
;
A
#
# COMPACT_ATOMS: atom_id res chain seq x y z
N MET A 1 -2.76 -6.31 17.70
CA MET A 1 -1.88 -5.21 17.27
C MET A 1 -2.54 -3.91 17.69
N GLY A 2 -1.83 -2.97 18.31
CA GLY A 2 -2.47 -1.85 18.96
C GLY A 2 -1.97 -0.51 18.48
N SER A 3 -2.88 0.44 18.38
CA SER A 3 -2.58 1.86 18.34
C SER A 3 -2.52 2.39 19.77
N LYS A 4 -1.52 3.22 20.08
CA LYS A 4 -1.31 3.81 21.42
C LYS A 4 -1.62 5.30 21.38
N LYS A 5 -2.59 5.75 22.18
CA LYS A 5 -2.76 7.18 22.48
C LYS A 5 -1.59 7.64 23.32
N ILE A 6 -0.97 8.76 22.96
CA ILE A 6 0.14 9.34 23.70
C ILE A 6 -0.41 10.35 24.71
N ARG A 7 0.11 10.32 25.96
CA ARG A 7 -0.23 11.31 26.97
C ARG A 7 0.18 12.70 26.50
N PRO A 8 -0.71 13.71 26.50
CA PRO A 8 -0.45 15.02 25.95
C PRO A 8 0.37 15.91 26.92
N VAL A 9 1.67 15.64 27.03
CA VAL A 9 2.60 16.44 27.87
C VAL A 9 2.95 17.76 27.18
N THR A 10 2.96 17.78 25.84
CA THR A 10 3.24 18.99 25.04
C THR A 10 2.15 19.20 23.99
N PRO A 11 1.96 20.43 23.47
CA PRO A 11 0.96 20.71 22.42
C PRO A 11 1.10 19.79 21.20
N GLY A 12 2.32 19.43 20.79
CA GLY A 12 2.59 18.54 19.66
C GLY A 12 2.24 17.07 19.91
N MET A 13 1.93 16.67 21.14
CA MET A 13 1.47 15.33 21.51
C MET A 13 -0.07 15.25 21.64
N ARG A 14 -0.75 16.42 21.69
CA ARG A 14 -2.21 16.47 21.77
C ARG A 14 -2.83 15.80 20.54
N GLY A 15 -3.69 14.82 20.76
CA GLY A 15 -4.32 14.06 19.68
C GLY A 15 -3.38 13.12 18.93
N GLN A 16 -2.15 12.90 19.39
CA GLN A 16 -1.23 11.93 18.78
C GLN A 16 -1.68 10.50 19.09
N VAL A 17 -1.73 9.69 18.01
CA VAL A 17 -1.88 8.24 18.09
C VAL A 17 -0.68 7.61 17.41
N ALA A 18 0.13 6.87 18.14
CA ALA A 18 1.30 6.18 17.64
C ALA A 18 0.99 4.70 17.39
N THR A 19 1.70 4.09 16.46
CA THR A 19 1.67 2.64 16.26
C THR A 19 2.39 1.96 17.42
N ASP A 20 1.82 0.89 17.97
CA ASP A 20 2.50 -0.02 18.89
C ASP A 20 3.42 -0.95 18.06
N PHE A 21 4.69 -1.03 18.44
CA PHE A 21 5.69 -1.85 17.74
C PHE A 21 5.91 -3.22 18.42
N LYS A 22 4.93 -3.72 19.18
CA LYS A 22 5.04 -4.99 19.93
C LYS A 22 5.18 -6.21 19.02
N ASP A 23 4.67 -6.10 17.79
CA ASP A 23 4.73 -7.13 16.75
C ASP A 23 6.11 -7.28 16.10
N ILE A 24 7.02 -6.31 16.34
CA ILE A 24 8.37 -6.33 15.75
C ILE A 24 9.29 -7.18 16.60
N THR A 25 9.76 -8.28 16.02
CA THR A 25 10.68 -9.22 16.67
C THR A 25 12.14 -8.94 16.34
N LYS A 26 12.42 -8.36 15.15
CA LYS A 26 13.77 -8.04 14.68
C LYS A 26 13.90 -6.56 14.34
N LYS A 27 14.81 -5.86 15.04
CA LYS A 27 15.02 -4.41 14.86
C LYS A 27 16.00 -4.07 13.73
N LYS A 28 17.03 -4.91 13.51
CA LYS A 28 18.04 -4.68 12.49
C LYS A 28 17.68 -5.39 11.19
N PRO A 29 17.60 -4.67 10.05
CA PRO A 29 17.28 -5.29 8.78
C PRO A 29 18.42 -6.15 8.24
N GLU A 30 18.11 -7.11 7.39
CA GLU A 30 19.07 -7.95 6.68
C GLU A 30 19.85 -7.09 5.66
N LYS A 31 21.18 -7.05 5.78
CA LYS A 31 22.02 -6.13 5.00
C LYS A 31 22.01 -6.46 3.51
N SER A 32 21.99 -7.74 3.13
CA SER A 32 21.98 -8.21 1.74
C SER A 32 20.72 -7.79 0.98
N LEU A 33 19.61 -7.55 1.69
CA LEU A 33 18.31 -7.17 1.12
C LEU A 33 18.04 -5.66 1.19
N LEU A 34 19.07 -4.83 1.39
CA LEU A 34 18.95 -3.38 1.48
C LEU A 34 19.56 -2.69 0.27
N GLU A 35 18.77 -1.81 -0.33
CA GLU A 35 19.22 -0.91 -1.38
C GLU A 35 19.22 0.54 -0.92
N SER A 36 20.11 1.35 -1.52
CA SER A 36 20.12 2.79 -1.29
C SER A 36 18.91 3.44 -1.95
N LYS A 37 18.17 4.26 -1.18
CA LYS A 37 17.05 5.03 -1.71
C LYS A 37 17.43 6.51 -1.79
N LYS A 38 17.80 6.97 -2.98
CA LYS A 38 18.06 8.40 -3.22
C LYS A 38 16.73 9.17 -3.25
N SER A 39 16.70 10.36 -2.67
CA SER A 39 15.55 11.26 -2.72
C SER A 39 15.62 12.10 -3.99
N SER A 40 14.59 12.02 -4.83
CA SER A 40 14.47 12.85 -6.04
C SER A 40 13.85 14.23 -5.77
N GLY A 41 13.35 14.49 -4.57
CA GLY A 41 12.62 15.71 -4.25
C GLY A 41 11.37 15.94 -5.12
N GLY A 42 10.75 14.87 -5.62
CA GLY A 42 9.58 14.92 -6.50
C GLY A 42 9.89 15.26 -7.95
N ARG A 43 11.16 15.19 -8.35
CA ARG A 43 11.62 15.47 -9.73
C ARG A 43 11.66 14.19 -10.56
N ASN A 44 11.42 14.33 -11.88
CA ASN A 44 11.54 13.26 -12.85
C ASN A 44 12.99 13.16 -13.38
N ASN A 45 13.22 12.28 -14.38
CA ASN A 45 14.52 12.10 -15.05
C ASN A 45 15.03 13.35 -15.78
N LYS A 46 14.13 14.29 -16.13
CA LYS A 46 14.46 15.58 -16.77
C LYS A 46 14.64 16.73 -15.74
N GLY A 47 14.68 16.43 -14.43
CA GLY A 47 14.82 17.41 -13.36
C GLY A 47 13.57 18.26 -13.06
N ARG A 48 12.46 18.06 -13.78
CA ARG A 48 11.21 18.80 -13.57
C ARG A 48 10.41 18.22 -12.42
N ILE A 49 9.79 19.09 -11.61
CA ILE A 49 8.91 18.68 -10.49
C ILE A 49 7.62 18.10 -11.07
N THR A 50 7.43 16.80 -10.92
CA THR A 50 6.20 16.08 -11.31
C THR A 50 5.34 15.69 -10.09
N SER A 51 5.94 15.63 -8.91
CA SER A 51 5.23 15.41 -7.65
C SER A 51 5.61 16.53 -6.68
N ARG A 52 4.73 17.53 -6.55
CA ARG A 52 4.96 18.69 -5.69
C ARG A 52 4.94 18.30 -4.20
N HIS A 53 5.48 19.16 -3.37
CA HIS A 53 5.47 19.04 -1.91
C HIS A 53 6.14 17.75 -1.39
N ARG A 54 7.24 17.32 -2.03
CA ARG A 54 8.06 16.18 -1.61
C ARG A 54 9.50 16.59 -1.37
N GLY A 55 10.13 16.03 -0.34
CA GLY A 55 11.55 16.22 -0.03
C GLY A 55 11.81 16.53 1.44
N GLY A 56 13.10 16.54 1.83
CA GLY A 56 13.58 16.88 3.18
C GLY A 56 13.17 15.89 4.28
N GLY A 57 12.85 14.67 3.94
CA GLY A 57 12.56 13.60 4.92
C GLY A 57 13.82 12.90 5.43
N HIS A 58 13.64 12.08 6.47
CA HIS A 58 14.70 11.25 7.02
C HIS A 58 15.25 10.28 5.94
N LYS A 59 16.59 10.09 5.90
CA LYS A 59 17.26 9.14 5.01
C LYS A 59 16.73 7.72 5.25
N GLN A 60 16.34 7.03 4.18
CA GLN A 60 15.77 5.70 4.24
C GLN A 60 16.51 4.76 3.29
N LYS A 61 16.63 3.50 3.68
CA LYS A 61 17.02 2.40 2.80
C LYS A 61 15.78 1.67 2.32
N TYR A 62 15.78 1.22 1.08
CA TYR A 62 14.74 0.36 0.54
C TYR A 62 14.99 -1.09 0.96
N ARG A 63 13.92 -1.84 1.28
CA ARG A 63 13.96 -3.28 1.49
C ARG A 63 13.46 -3.94 0.22
N VAL A 64 14.28 -4.83 -0.33
CA VAL A 64 13.89 -5.62 -1.50
C VAL A 64 12.86 -6.65 -1.04
N ILE A 65 11.63 -6.48 -1.51
CA ILE A 65 10.52 -7.38 -1.18
C ILE A 65 10.29 -8.32 -2.36
N ASP A 66 10.18 -9.59 -2.08
CA ASP A 66 9.79 -10.59 -3.07
C ASP A 66 8.29 -10.49 -3.36
N PHE A 67 7.96 -9.75 -4.42
CA PHE A 67 6.59 -9.62 -4.93
C PHE A 67 6.21 -10.71 -5.94
N LYS A 68 7.16 -11.53 -6.38
CA LYS A 68 6.92 -12.55 -7.41
C LYS A 68 6.67 -13.92 -6.80
N ARG A 69 7.33 -14.22 -5.68
CA ARG A 69 7.20 -15.51 -4.99
C ARG A 69 7.40 -16.71 -5.93
N ILE A 70 8.49 -16.68 -6.71
CA ILE A 70 8.75 -17.67 -7.78
C ILE A 70 9.33 -19.00 -7.29
N LYS A 71 9.74 -19.10 -6.02
CA LYS A 71 10.30 -20.33 -5.44
C LYS A 71 9.17 -21.30 -5.08
N ASP A 72 8.73 -22.09 -6.04
CA ASP A 72 7.66 -23.05 -5.84
C ASP A 72 8.18 -24.32 -5.15
N GLY A 73 7.39 -24.86 -4.20
CA GLY A 73 7.70 -26.09 -3.49
C GLY A 73 8.87 -26.03 -2.51
N ILE A 74 9.50 -24.86 -2.35
CA ILE A 74 10.59 -24.68 -1.38
C ILE A 74 10.03 -23.99 -0.14
N PRO A 75 9.94 -24.68 1.01
CA PRO A 75 9.44 -24.08 2.23
C PRO A 75 10.44 -23.07 2.80
N ALA A 76 9.90 -22.02 3.39
CA ALA A 76 10.64 -21.02 4.12
C ALA A 76 10.09 -20.86 5.53
N ARG A 77 10.97 -20.53 6.49
CA ARG A 77 10.61 -20.20 7.86
C ARG A 77 10.65 -18.69 8.06
N VAL A 78 9.69 -18.15 8.76
CA VAL A 78 9.69 -16.75 9.20
C VAL A 78 10.74 -16.58 10.30
N ALA A 79 11.84 -15.91 9.98
CA ALA A 79 12.92 -15.64 10.92
C ALA A 79 12.68 -14.40 11.80
N GLY A 80 11.79 -13.50 11.38
CA GLY A 80 11.41 -12.33 12.16
C GLY A 80 10.51 -11.38 11.42
N ILE A 81 9.81 -10.55 12.19
CA ILE A 81 8.94 -9.47 11.69
C ILE A 81 9.69 -8.15 11.89
N GLU A 82 9.75 -7.33 10.85
CA GLU A 82 10.53 -6.10 10.83
C GLU A 82 9.70 -4.88 10.44
N TYR A 83 10.17 -3.71 10.85
CA TYR A 83 9.67 -2.42 10.43
C TYR A 83 10.28 -1.99 9.08
N ASP A 84 9.43 -1.56 8.14
CA ASP A 84 9.87 -0.93 6.88
C ASP A 84 9.45 0.55 6.85
N PRO A 85 10.39 1.52 6.77
CA PRO A 85 10.05 2.95 6.68
C PRO A 85 9.41 3.35 5.34
N ASN A 86 9.39 2.44 4.35
CA ASN A 86 8.85 2.71 3.01
C ASN A 86 7.36 2.38 2.89
N ARG A 87 6.80 1.66 3.85
CA ARG A 87 5.40 1.23 3.86
C ARG A 87 4.84 1.15 5.27
N ASN A 88 3.51 1.16 5.39
CA ASN A 88 2.85 1.00 6.69
C ASN A 88 2.73 -0.49 7.08
N ALA A 89 2.72 -1.42 6.12
CA ALA A 89 2.72 -2.85 6.38
C ALA A 89 4.06 -3.28 7.01
N ARG A 90 4.01 -4.25 7.93
CA ARG A 90 5.20 -4.95 8.41
C ARG A 90 5.74 -5.86 7.31
N ILE A 91 7.00 -6.23 7.41
CA ILE A 91 7.64 -7.20 6.53
C ILE A 91 8.13 -8.39 7.35
N ALA A 92 8.03 -9.58 6.78
CA ALA A 92 8.55 -10.80 7.38
C ALA A 92 9.82 -11.22 6.63
N LEU A 93 10.89 -11.48 7.37
CA LEU A 93 12.11 -12.06 6.84
C LEU A 93 11.93 -13.58 6.75
N LEU A 94 12.08 -14.13 5.58
CA LEU A 94 12.05 -15.57 5.30
C LEU A 94 13.46 -16.12 5.15
N HIS A 95 13.68 -17.27 5.77
CA HIS A 95 14.83 -18.13 5.52
C HIS A 95 14.32 -19.39 4.81
N TYR A 96 14.71 -19.57 3.56
CA TYR A 96 14.39 -20.77 2.78
C TYR A 96 15.31 -21.92 3.19
N VAL A 97 14.86 -23.15 2.96
CA VAL A 97 15.67 -24.36 3.26
C VAL A 97 16.96 -24.41 2.44
N ASP A 98 16.97 -23.81 1.25
CA ASP A 98 18.13 -23.67 0.37
C ASP A 98 19.13 -22.58 0.82
N GLY A 99 18.89 -21.93 1.96
CA GLY A 99 19.75 -20.89 2.53
C GLY A 99 19.48 -19.48 2.02
N GLU A 100 18.64 -19.29 1.00
CA GLU A 100 18.29 -17.94 0.53
C GLU A 100 17.40 -17.21 1.54
N LYS A 101 17.58 -15.90 1.61
CA LYS A 101 16.76 -15.02 2.43
C LYS A 101 15.95 -14.09 1.55
N SER A 102 14.70 -13.84 1.91
CA SER A 102 13.87 -12.85 1.25
C SER A 102 12.92 -12.12 2.21
N TYR A 103 12.43 -10.96 1.80
CA TYR A 103 11.35 -10.28 2.51
C TYR A 103 10.01 -10.49 1.81
N ILE A 104 8.98 -10.71 2.58
CA ILE A 104 7.58 -10.64 2.14
C ILE A 104 6.81 -9.60 2.94
N ILE A 105 5.64 -9.18 2.43
CA ILE A 105 4.69 -8.43 3.25
C ILE A 105 4.14 -9.39 4.31
N ALA A 106 4.22 -9.00 5.58
CA ALA A 106 3.72 -9.81 6.68
C ALA A 106 2.19 -9.85 6.67
N PRO A 107 1.57 -11.02 6.51
CA PRO A 107 0.13 -11.17 6.75
C PRO A 107 -0.21 -10.98 8.23
N ASP A 108 -1.48 -10.77 8.49
CA ASP A 108 -1.98 -10.69 9.86
C ASP A 108 -1.87 -12.04 10.56
N GLY A 109 -1.55 -12.03 11.84
CA GLY A 109 -1.42 -13.27 12.63
C GLY A 109 -0.16 -14.09 12.39
N ILE A 110 0.73 -13.71 11.44
CA ILE A 110 1.98 -14.46 11.23
C ILE A 110 2.92 -14.29 12.43
N SER A 111 3.55 -15.39 12.84
CA SER A 111 4.52 -15.42 13.94
C SER A 111 5.91 -15.87 13.47
N VAL A 112 6.91 -15.69 14.32
CA VAL A 112 8.24 -16.31 14.11
C VAL A 112 8.08 -17.83 14.08
N ASP A 113 8.91 -18.48 13.30
CA ASP A 113 8.95 -19.92 13.03
C ASP A 113 7.77 -20.47 12.20
N THR A 114 6.78 -19.63 11.83
CA THR A 114 5.75 -20.03 10.88
C THR A 114 6.39 -20.46 9.56
N ARG A 115 5.98 -21.62 9.04
CA ARG A 115 6.39 -22.10 7.71
C ARG A 115 5.49 -21.48 6.65
N VAL A 116 6.11 -21.02 5.56
CA VAL A 116 5.45 -20.37 4.43
C VAL A 116 5.97 -20.99 3.13
N GLU A 117 5.08 -21.28 2.22
CA GLU A 117 5.40 -21.91 0.94
C GLU A 117 4.75 -21.17 -0.22
N SER A 118 5.30 -21.36 -1.40
CA SER A 118 4.75 -20.84 -2.65
C SER A 118 4.56 -21.97 -3.66
N GLY A 119 3.57 -21.84 -4.51
CA GLY A 119 3.36 -22.78 -5.60
C GLY A 119 1.93 -23.34 -5.67
N PRO A 120 1.61 -24.07 -6.75
CA PRO A 120 0.26 -24.56 -6.96
C PRO A 120 -0.17 -25.65 -5.98
N LYS A 121 0.79 -26.34 -5.34
CA LYS A 121 0.54 -27.42 -4.37
C LYS A 121 0.63 -26.96 -2.91
N ALA A 122 0.90 -25.67 -2.68
CA ALA A 122 1.01 -25.14 -1.31
C ALA A 122 -0.35 -25.20 -0.59
N ASP A 123 -0.33 -25.43 0.71
CA ASP A 123 -1.54 -25.42 1.55
C ASP A 123 -2.19 -24.03 1.56
N ILE A 124 -3.51 -24.00 1.79
CA ILE A 124 -4.28 -22.76 1.94
C ILE A 124 -4.13 -22.25 3.38
N LYS A 125 -2.93 -21.70 3.68
CA LYS A 125 -2.58 -21.10 4.98
C LYS A 125 -2.13 -19.66 4.80
N ASP A 126 -2.35 -18.83 5.81
CA ASP A 126 -1.95 -17.41 5.77
C ASP A 126 -0.45 -17.28 5.52
N GLY A 127 -0.10 -16.46 4.52
CA GLY A 127 1.28 -16.26 4.08
C GLY A 127 1.71 -17.12 2.89
N ASN A 128 1.01 -18.20 2.58
CA ASN A 128 1.29 -19.02 1.40
C ASN A 128 0.83 -18.33 0.13
N CYS A 129 1.61 -18.51 -0.94
CA CYS A 129 1.36 -17.86 -2.22
C CYS A 129 0.99 -18.90 -3.28
N LEU A 130 -0.21 -18.79 -3.82
CA LEU A 130 -0.76 -19.75 -4.80
C LEU A 130 -1.30 -19.01 -6.03
N PRO A 131 -1.41 -19.68 -7.18
CA PRO A 131 -2.25 -19.23 -8.28
C PRO A 131 -3.72 -19.14 -7.82
N LEU A 132 -4.47 -18.14 -8.29
CA LEU A 132 -5.89 -17.96 -7.93
C LEU A 132 -6.74 -19.18 -8.27
N ARG A 133 -6.35 -19.95 -9.28
CA ARG A 133 -6.97 -21.22 -9.67
C ARG A 133 -7.08 -22.20 -8.48
N ASN A 134 -6.08 -22.23 -7.62
CA ASN A 134 -5.93 -23.18 -6.51
C ASN A 134 -6.49 -22.65 -5.18
N ILE A 135 -6.92 -21.38 -5.11
CA ILE A 135 -7.48 -20.78 -3.91
C ILE A 135 -9.01 -20.89 -3.93
N PRO A 136 -9.70 -21.36 -2.89
CA PRO A 136 -11.16 -21.43 -2.86
C PRO A 136 -11.83 -20.07 -3.01
N ALA A 137 -13.02 -20.05 -3.63
CA ALA A 137 -13.86 -18.85 -3.62
C ALA A 137 -14.25 -18.47 -2.19
N GLY A 138 -14.44 -17.17 -1.94
CA GLY A 138 -14.72 -16.63 -0.59
C GLY A 138 -13.46 -16.26 0.19
N THR A 139 -12.29 -16.82 -0.14
CA THR A 139 -11.03 -16.58 0.59
C THR A 139 -10.56 -15.14 0.46
N PHE A 140 -10.04 -14.60 1.56
CA PHE A 140 -9.33 -13.32 1.56
C PHE A 140 -7.86 -13.52 1.18
N VAL A 141 -7.39 -12.71 0.24
CA VAL A 141 -6.03 -12.76 -0.28
C VAL A 141 -5.43 -11.35 -0.32
N HIS A 142 -4.13 -11.26 -0.33
CA HIS A 142 -3.39 -10.01 -0.50
C HIS A 142 -2.24 -10.19 -1.49
N ALA A 143 -1.48 -9.11 -1.76
CA ALA A 143 -0.34 -9.15 -2.68
C ALA A 143 -0.68 -9.82 -4.03
N VAL A 144 -1.82 -9.43 -4.64
CA VAL A 144 -2.37 -10.06 -5.84
C VAL A 144 -1.71 -9.50 -7.10
N GLU A 145 -1.39 -10.39 -8.03
CA GLU A 145 -0.91 -10.02 -9.36
C GLU A 145 -2.03 -9.51 -10.27
N LEU A 146 -1.66 -8.73 -11.29
CA LEU A 146 -2.55 -8.30 -12.37
C LEU A 146 -2.35 -9.08 -13.67
N ARG A 147 -1.16 -9.67 -13.81
CA ARG A 147 -0.75 -10.52 -14.93
C ARG A 147 0.15 -11.62 -14.36
N PRO A 148 0.07 -12.83 -14.85
CA PRO A 148 0.92 -13.93 -14.40
C PRO A 148 2.40 -13.55 -14.48
N GLY A 149 3.17 -13.81 -13.41
CA GLY A 149 4.59 -13.48 -13.31
C GLY A 149 4.94 -12.00 -13.21
N GLY A 150 3.94 -11.11 -13.22
CA GLY A 150 4.15 -9.66 -13.14
C GLY A 150 4.47 -9.12 -11.74
N GLY A 151 4.43 -9.99 -10.74
CA GLY A 151 4.57 -9.65 -9.32
C GLY A 151 3.35 -8.93 -8.74
N ALA A 152 3.24 -8.98 -7.43
CA ALA A 152 2.11 -8.42 -6.70
C ALA A 152 1.93 -6.91 -6.95
N LYS A 153 0.71 -6.49 -7.24
CA LYS A 153 0.34 -5.08 -7.51
C LYS A 153 -0.83 -4.60 -6.66
N MET A 154 -1.77 -5.47 -6.28
CA MET A 154 -2.96 -5.11 -5.52
C MET A 154 -2.85 -5.58 -4.07
N ALA A 155 -3.58 -4.92 -3.15
CA ALA A 155 -3.66 -5.24 -1.72
C ALA A 155 -2.29 -5.46 -1.05
N ARG A 156 -1.46 -4.42 -1.06
CA ARG A 156 -0.12 -4.43 -0.44
C ARG A 156 0.01 -3.50 0.77
N SER A 157 -0.97 -2.66 0.99
CA SER A 157 -0.97 -1.71 2.11
C SER A 157 -1.41 -2.40 3.40
N ALA A 158 -0.99 -1.86 4.56
CA ALA A 158 -1.42 -2.33 5.86
C ALA A 158 -2.95 -2.48 5.95
N GLY A 159 -3.43 -3.59 6.48
CA GLY A 159 -4.85 -3.91 6.64
C GLY A 159 -5.62 -4.18 5.35
N SER A 160 -4.97 -4.17 4.18
CA SER A 160 -5.67 -4.40 2.92
C SER A 160 -5.82 -5.88 2.61
N SER A 161 -6.97 -6.24 2.03
CA SER A 161 -7.27 -7.57 1.51
C SER A 161 -8.14 -7.46 0.26
N VAL A 162 -8.19 -8.52 -0.50
CA VAL A 162 -9.06 -8.72 -1.66
C VAL A 162 -9.81 -10.01 -1.44
N GLN A 163 -11.10 -10.04 -1.67
CA GLN A 163 -11.88 -11.26 -1.60
C GLN A 163 -11.99 -11.90 -2.99
N LEU A 164 -11.66 -13.17 -3.10
CA LEU A 164 -11.90 -13.98 -4.30
C LEU A 164 -13.38 -14.37 -4.31
N MET A 165 -14.16 -13.80 -5.23
CA MET A 165 -15.62 -13.99 -5.27
C MET A 165 -16.02 -15.24 -6.05
N SER A 166 -15.56 -15.35 -7.28
CA SER A 166 -15.86 -16.49 -8.17
C SER A 166 -14.69 -16.75 -9.13
N LYS A 167 -14.76 -17.89 -9.78
CA LYS A 167 -13.85 -18.31 -10.83
C LYS A 167 -14.69 -18.75 -12.03
N GLU A 168 -14.44 -18.17 -13.18
CA GLU A 168 -15.21 -18.42 -14.40
C GLU A 168 -14.26 -18.50 -15.59
N GLY A 169 -14.27 -19.65 -16.29
CA GLY A 169 -13.36 -19.91 -17.41
C GLY A 169 -11.89 -19.68 -17.02
N GLU A 170 -11.22 -18.76 -17.68
CA GLU A 170 -9.82 -18.41 -17.47
C GLU A 170 -9.62 -17.22 -16.50
N THR A 171 -10.71 -16.70 -15.89
CA THR A 171 -10.65 -15.49 -15.06
C THR A 171 -11.21 -15.71 -13.66
N ALA A 172 -10.62 -15.00 -12.70
CA ALA A 172 -11.09 -14.92 -11.32
C ALA A 172 -11.69 -13.53 -11.05
N LEU A 173 -12.85 -13.48 -10.43
CA LEU A 173 -13.53 -12.26 -10.03
C LEU A 173 -13.08 -11.86 -8.62
N LEU A 174 -12.52 -10.67 -8.48
CA LEU A 174 -11.99 -10.14 -7.24
C LEU A 174 -12.80 -8.92 -6.77
N ARG A 175 -13.15 -8.90 -5.48
CA ARG A 175 -13.68 -7.73 -4.80
C ARG A 175 -12.56 -6.99 -4.08
N LEU A 176 -12.24 -5.78 -4.55
CA LEU A 176 -11.19 -4.94 -4.00
C LEU A 176 -11.64 -4.23 -2.72
N PRO A 177 -10.71 -3.73 -1.88
CA PRO A 177 -11.04 -2.95 -0.66
C PRO A 177 -11.92 -1.72 -0.95
N SER A 178 -11.83 -1.16 -2.14
CA SER A 178 -12.66 -0.02 -2.59
C SER A 178 -14.11 -0.39 -2.91
N GLY A 179 -14.45 -1.70 -2.93
CA GLY A 179 -15.73 -2.21 -3.40
C GLY A 179 -15.82 -2.41 -4.93
N GLU A 180 -14.75 -2.07 -5.69
CA GLU A 180 -14.67 -2.37 -7.13
C GLU A 180 -14.55 -3.88 -7.33
N MET A 181 -15.34 -4.42 -8.27
CA MET A 181 -15.23 -5.82 -8.70
C MET A 181 -14.48 -5.88 -10.03
N ARG A 182 -13.45 -6.72 -10.05
CA ARG A 182 -12.53 -6.79 -11.17
C ARG A 182 -12.13 -8.21 -11.48
N THR A 183 -12.02 -8.53 -12.77
CA THR A 183 -11.47 -9.82 -13.25
C THR A 183 -9.95 -9.74 -13.40
N VAL A 184 -9.30 -10.88 -13.12
CA VAL A 184 -7.88 -11.12 -13.38
C VAL A 184 -7.71 -12.55 -13.90
N PRO A 185 -6.65 -12.86 -14.69
CA PRO A 185 -6.36 -14.23 -15.09
C PRO A 185 -6.20 -15.17 -13.89
N MET A 186 -6.66 -16.40 -13.99
CA MET A 186 -6.59 -17.38 -12.90
C MET A 186 -5.17 -17.79 -12.53
N ASP A 187 -4.22 -17.69 -13.46
CA ASP A 187 -2.82 -18.01 -13.21
C ASP A 187 -2.07 -16.91 -12.46
N CYS A 188 -2.72 -15.76 -12.20
CA CYS A 188 -2.19 -14.73 -11.32
C CYS A 188 -2.03 -15.28 -9.92
N ARG A 189 -0.88 -15.00 -9.30
CA ARG A 189 -0.60 -15.40 -7.92
C ARG A 189 -1.19 -14.40 -6.93
N ALA A 190 -1.57 -14.93 -5.78
CA ALA A 190 -1.98 -14.16 -4.62
C ALA A 190 -1.49 -14.85 -3.35
N THR A 191 -1.28 -14.07 -2.29
CA THR A 191 -0.94 -14.61 -0.97
C THR A 191 -2.21 -14.69 -0.14
N VAL A 192 -2.44 -15.83 0.51
CA VAL A 192 -3.59 -16.06 1.38
C VAL A 192 -3.51 -15.17 2.62
N GLY A 193 -4.66 -14.71 3.10
CA GLY A 193 -4.80 -13.88 4.29
C GLY A 193 -4.86 -12.38 4.01
N ILE A 194 -4.85 -11.59 5.08
CA ILE A 194 -4.96 -10.13 5.10
C ILE A 194 -3.59 -9.55 5.42
N VAL A 195 -3.25 -8.37 4.92
CA VAL A 195 -2.01 -7.67 5.32
C VAL A 195 -2.10 -7.22 6.77
N GLY A 196 -1.08 -7.50 7.56
CA GLY A 196 -1.01 -7.11 8.96
C GLY A 196 -0.96 -5.59 9.19
N ASN A 197 -0.97 -5.17 10.48
CA ASN A 197 -0.94 -3.77 10.92
C ASN A 197 -2.12 -2.93 10.43
N ALA A 198 -3.34 -3.47 10.48
CA ALA A 198 -4.56 -2.80 10.02
C ALA A 198 -4.78 -1.44 10.70
N GLU A 199 -4.42 -1.30 11.98
CA GLU A 199 -4.57 -0.06 12.74
C GLU A 199 -3.62 1.09 12.30
N ALA A 200 -2.76 0.86 11.31
CA ALA A 200 -1.88 1.90 10.78
C ALA A 200 -2.65 3.14 10.27
N GLU A 201 -3.91 2.96 9.83
CA GLU A 201 -4.79 4.06 9.40
C GLU A 201 -5.21 5.00 10.55
N LEU A 202 -5.27 4.47 11.79
CA LEU A 202 -5.64 5.23 12.98
C LEU A 202 -4.53 6.15 13.48
N THR A 203 -3.31 6.04 12.90
CA THR A 203 -2.13 6.80 13.32
C THR A 203 -2.31 8.28 13.03
N LYS A 204 -2.20 9.10 14.09
CA LYS A 204 -2.25 10.57 14.00
C LYS A 204 -0.90 11.16 14.37
N LEU A 205 -0.33 11.97 13.49
CA LEU A 205 1.02 12.51 13.67
C LEU A 205 1.12 13.54 14.80
N GLY A 206 0.05 14.29 15.07
CA GLY A 206 -0.04 15.27 16.15
C GLY A 206 0.64 16.62 15.87
N LYS A 207 1.68 16.68 15.03
CA LYS A 207 2.35 17.94 14.66
C LYS A 207 2.87 17.94 13.22
N ALA A 208 2.96 19.11 12.60
CA ALA A 208 3.42 19.29 11.23
C ALA A 208 4.88 18.83 11.01
N GLY A 209 5.75 18.97 12.02
CA GLY A 209 7.13 18.50 11.93
C GLY A 209 7.28 17.03 11.65
N ARG A 210 6.36 16.16 12.12
CA ARG A 210 6.37 14.72 11.80
C ARG A 210 6.07 14.45 10.33
N SER A 211 5.22 15.26 9.70
CA SER A 211 5.00 15.18 8.26
C SER A 211 6.27 15.56 7.49
N ARG A 212 7.01 16.57 8.00
CA ARG A 212 8.31 16.97 7.43
C ARG A 212 9.34 15.84 7.52
N TRP A 213 9.41 15.12 8.63
CA TRP A 213 10.28 13.95 8.78
C TRP A 213 9.97 12.84 7.78
N LYS A 214 8.71 12.71 7.37
CA LYS A 214 8.26 11.76 6.33
C LYS A 214 8.49 12.27 4.90
N GLY A 215 9.09 13.44 4.73
CA GLY A 215 9.35 14.04 3.42
C GLY A 215 8.16 14.74 2.78
N VAL A 216 7.10 15.00 3.55
CA VAL A 216 5.94 15.76 3.08
C VAL A 216 6.17 17.24 3.41
N ARG A 217 6.23 18.10 2.39
CA ARG A 217 6.36 19.55 2.53
C ARG A 217 5.00 20.22 2.71
N PRO A 218 4.95 21.42 3.30
CA PRO A 218 3.71 22.20 3.39
C PRO A 218 3.06 22.43 2.02
N GLN A 219 1.74 22.52 2.02
CA GLN A 219 0.95 22.77 0.81
C GLN A 219 -0.06 23.88 1.09
N THR A 220 -0.09 24.87 0.20
CA THR A 220 -1.10 25.93 0.18
C THR A 220 -2.29 25.45 -0.66
N ARG A 221 -3.50 25.72 -0.19
CA ARG A 221 -4.73 25.42 -0.92
C ARG A 221 -4.88 26.37 -2.11
N GLY A 222 -5.38 25.88 -3.26
CA GLY A 222 -5.58 26.71 -4.45
C GLY A 222 -6.49 27.92 -4.23
N VAL A 223 -7.51 27.79 -3.36
CA VAL A 223 -8.41 28.90 -2.98
C VAL A 223 -7.68 30.05 -2.24
N ALA A 224 -6.56 29.75 -1.59
CA ALA A 224 -5.76 30.76 -0.87
C ALA A 224 -4.63 31.35 -1.73
N MET A 225 -4.61 31.06 -3.01
CA MET A 225 -3.65 31.59 -3.98
C MET A 225 -4.26 32.75 -4.78
N ASN A 226 -3.41 33.49 -5.50
CA ASN A 226 -3.89 34.49 -6.46
C ASN A 226 -4.42 33.82 -7.75
N PRO A 227 -5.26 34.53 -8.57
CA PRO A 227 -5.80 33.97 -9.80
C PRO A 227 -4.74 33.49 -10.79
N VAL A 228 -3.57 34.12 -10.82
CA VAL A 228 -2.44 33.76 -11.69
C VAL A 228 -1.83 32.39 -11.31
N ASP A 229 -1.90 32.01 -10.02
CA ASP A 229 -1.27 30.80 -9.51
C ASP A 229 -2.19 29.58 -9.54
N HIS A 230 -3.50 29.80 -9.47
CA HIS A 230 -4.46 28.70 -9.41
C HIS A 230 -5.84 29.12 -9.94
N PRO A 231 -6.53 28.25 -10.70
CA PRO A 231 -7.88 28.54 -11.23
C PRO A 231 -8.98 28.79 -10.18
N LEU A 232 -8.73 28.44 -8.94
CA LEU A 232 -9.62 28.69 -7.79
C LEU A 232 -9.16 29.88 -6.93
N GLY A 233 -8.10 30.56 -7.34
CA GLY A 233 -7.52 31.68 -6.61
C GLY A 233 -8.29 32.98 -6.79
N GLY A 234 -7.99 33.94 -5.90
CA GLY A 234 -8.57 35.27 -5.91
C GLY A 234 -9.72 35.46 -4.91
N GLY A 235 -10.25 36.68 -4.91
CA GLY A 235 -11.30 37.14 -3.98
C GLY A 235 -10.74 37.77 -2.71
N GLU A 236 -11.63 38.40 -1.92
CA GLU A 236 -11.32 39.00 -0.64
C GLU A 236 -11.66 38.05 0.52
N GLY A 237 -10.77 37.92 1.48
CA GLY A 237 -10.95 37.09 2.68
C GLY A 237 -11.17 35.60 2.36
N LYS A 238 -12.19 34.99 2.95
CA LYS A 238 -12.55 33.57 2.74
C LYS A 238 -13.54 33.40 1.60
N SER A 239 -13.11 33.67 0.38
CA SER A 239 -13.96 33.46 -0.80
C SER A 239 -14.11 31.98 -1.15
N SER A 240 -15.22 31.64 -1.80
CA SER A 240 -15.43 30.32 -2.34
C SER A 240 -14.67 30.15 -3.67
N GLY A 241 -14.41 28.89 -4.09
CA GLY A 241 -13.71 28.64 -5.34
C GLY A 241 -14.50 28.97 -6.62
N GLY A 242 -15.79 29.34 -6.50
CA GLY A 242 -16.65 29.79 -7.60
C GLY A 242 -16.93 28.76 -8.73
N ARG A 243 -16.31 27.57 -8.66
CA ARG A 243 -16.42 26.53 -9.70
C ARG A 243 -16.17 25.13 -9.13
N VAL A 244 -16.39 24.12 -9.95
CA VAL A 244 -16.04 22.73 -9.59
C VAL A 244 -14.55 22.64 -9.23
N PRO A 245 -14.17 21.97 -8.12
CA PRO A 245 -12.78 21.81 -7.72
C PRO A 245 -11.91 21.25 -8.85
N VAL A 246 -10.85 21.96 -9.14
CA VAL A 246 -9.89 21.63 -10.21
C VAL A 246 -8.46 21.64 -9.69
N SER A 247 -7.58 20.93 -10.39
CA SER A 247 -6.12 20.96 -10.16
C SER A 247 -5.54 22.30 -10.62
N PRO A 248 -4.27 22.62 -10.27
CA PRO A 248 -3.59 23.83 -10.79
C PRO A 248 -3.56 23.94 -12.31
N TRP A 249 -3.71 22.82 -13.00
CA TRP A 249 -3.77 22.77 -14.49
C TRP A 249 -5.19 22.75 -15.03
N GLY A 250 -6.19 23.11 -14.23
CA GLY A 250 -7.59 23.17 -14.65
C GLY A 250 -8.31 21.83 -14.82
N LYS A 251 -7.67 20.71 -14.48
CA LYS A 251 -8.30 19.38 -14.58
C LYS A 251 -9.25 19.16 -13.40
N PRO A 252 -10.53 18.77 -13.64
CA PRO A 252 -11.46 18.43 -12.57
C PRO A 252 -10.89 17.34 -11.63
N GLU A 253 -11.09 17.49 -10.32
CA GLU A 253 -10.62 16.49 -9.33
C GLU A 253 -11.47 15.22 -9.32
N LYS A 254 -12.71 15.30 -9.84
CA LYS A 254 -13.61 14.15 -9.95
C LYS A 254 -13.58 13.55 -11.35
N LYS A 255 -13.87 12.25 -11.44
CA LYS A 255 -13.97 11.48 -12.70
C LYS A 255 -12.72 11.55 -13.58
N THR A 256 -11.52 11.50 -12.95
CA THR A 256 -10.22 11.64 -13.63
C THR A 256 -9.82 10.43 -14.47
N ARG A 257 -10.47 9.27 -14.31
CA ARG A 257 -10.19 8.06 -15.08
C ARG A 257 -10.60 8.23 -16.54
N LYS A 258 -9.68 7.99 -17.48
CA LYS A 258 -9.96 8.03 -18.91
C LYS A 258 -11.03 7.00 -19.30
N LYS A 259 -12.05 7.40 -20.06
CA LYS A 259 -13.14 6.53 -20.53
C LYS A 259 -12.63 5.33 -21.35
N LYS A 260 -11.66 5.55 -22.24
CA LYS A 260 -11.07 4.52 -23.13
C LYS A 260 -9.81 3.87 -22.56
N LYS A 261 -9.70 3.72 -21.21
CA LYS A 261 -8.55 3.03 -20.63
C LYS A 261 -8.70 1.51 -20.83
N TYR A 262 -7.64 0.83 -21.34
CA TYR A 262 -7.64 -0.62 -21.59
C TYR A 262 -8.15 -1.43 -20.37
N SER A 263 -7.68 -1.09 -19.16
CA SER A 263 -8.06 -1.79 -17.94
C SER A 263 -9.56 -1.64 -17.55
N ASN A 264 -10.38 -0.90 -18.31
CA ASN A 264 -11.83 -0.84 -18.09
C ASN A 264 -12.50 -2.18 -18.46
N LYS A 265 -11.94 -2.94 -19.40
CA LYS A 265 -12.44 -4.26 -19.79
C LYS A 265 -12.46 -5.26 -18.63
N SER A 266 -11.54 -5.11 -17.67
CA SER A 266 -11.46 -5.99 -16.51
C SER A 266 -12.30 -5.54 -15.32
N ILE A 267 -13.04 -4.43 -15.41
CA ILE A 267 -13.89 -3.93 -14.31
C ILE A 267 -15.33 -4.34 -14.58
N VAL A 268 -15.83 -5.26 -13.76
CA VAL A 268 -17.23 -5.72 -13.81
C VAL A 268 -18.16 -4.70 -13.15
N ARG A 269 -17.79 -4.27 -11.93
CA ARG A 269 -18.55 -3.28 -11.17
C ARG A 269 -17.62 -2.25 -10.55
N ARG A 270 -17.90 -0.97 -10.77
CA ARG A 270 -17.16 0.12 -10.12
C ARG A 270 -17.59 0.25 -8.66
N ARG A 271 -16.72 0.85 -7.83
CA ARG A 271 -17.11 1.23 -6.46
C ARG A 271 -18.39 2.06 -6.53
N SER A 272 -19.40 1.75 -5.71
CA SER A 272 -20.58 2.58 -5.58
C SER A 272 -20.14 3.96 -5.06
N GLN A 273 -20.51 5.03 -5.75
CA GLN A 273 -20.49 6.34 -5.11
C GLN A 273 -21.60 6.27 -4.06
N LYS A 274 -21.25 6.39 -2.76
CA LYS A 274 -22.26 6.65 -1.73
C LYS A 274 -23.08 7.84 -2.24
N GLY A 275 -24.39 7.63 -2.42
CA GLY A 275 -25.28 8.66 -2.88
C GLY A 275 -25.11 9.88 -1.97
N ARG A 276 -25.06 11.04 -2.57
CA ARG A 276 -25.43 12.26 -1.87
C ARG A 276 -26.93 12.19 -1.70
N ASN A 277 -27.39 11.83 -0.51
CA ASN A 277 -28.68 12.29 -0.04
C ASN A 277 -28.54 13.77 0.30
#